data_51e2ca59c73c158140bb28d149f46b05
#
_entry.id   51e2ca59c73c158140bb28d149f46b05
#
_cell.length_a   1.000
_cell.length_b   1.000
_cell.length_c   1.000
_cell.angle_alpha   90.00
_cell.angle_beta   90.00
_cell.angle_gamma   90.00
#
_symmetry.space_group_name_H-M   'P 1'
#
loop_
_entity.id
_entity.type
_entity.pdbx_description
1 polymer ?
#
loop_
_entity_poly.entity_id
_entity_poly.type
_entity_poly.pdbx_seq_one_letter_code
_entity_poly.pdbx_strand_id
1 'polypeptide(L)'
;MKDIKIFLLKIVAVLLAIASAYACCEPDPYEPDCVVDEEARKVLLLYSAGYNSLRGYLLDDIKDLKQGWLPGNGCNDDILLVYTHTPKSNGAYDVPTTPYLIRLFKDETGNTVSDTLKTYSPETISASASQLNEVLTYVRDNFRSGSYGMIFSSHATGYLPAGYYSNPDKYEFAPSMMMRSHKTGIPVPVPYVEPDFDPSLPMVKSIGQDQTGPSTARVSYEMDLPDFAQAIPMKLDYILFDACLMGGIEVAYELRGKCGKIGVSQAEVLAEGLDYKTLTEHLLMKDEPYPQGVCEDYFAQYDIETGVYRSATISLIDCERLEPLALLCKELFSTYREGLASIDPAKVQRFYRSNKHWFYDLESIIKEAGASENEISRLHDALDQCVLYKGHTPEFMNEFRIETFSGFSMYLPCNGSAELDKFYRTLQWNQATGLVE
;
A
#
# COMPACT_ATOMS: atom_id res chain seq x y z
N MET A 1 -7.63 -4.31 -67.13
CA MET A 1 -8.68 -4.75 -66.20
C MET A 1 -8.11 -5.44 -64.94
N LYS A 2 -7.01 -6.17 -64.99
CA LYS A 2 -6.38 -6.80 -63.79
C LYS A 2 -5.76 -5.77 -62.83
N ASP A 3 -5.11 -4.75 -63.37
CA ASP A 3 -4.40 -3.74 -62.57
C ASP A 3 -5.36 -2.80 -61.80
N ILE A 4 -6.54 -2.51 -62.35
CA ILE A 4 -7.57 -1.69 -61.70
C ILE A 4 -8.19 -2.44 -60.52
N LYS A 5 -8.35 -3.78 -60.62
CA LYS A 5 -8.86 -4.59 -59.47
C LYS A 5 -7.86 -4.66 -58.31
N ILE A 6 -6.57 -4.75 -58.62
CA ILE A 6 -5.50 -4.79 -57.61
C ILE A 6 -5.39 -3.41 -56.91
N PHE A 7 -5.54 -2.31 -57.66
CA PHE A 7 -5.52 -0.95 -57.10
C PHE A 7 -6.74 -0.69 -56.19
N LEU A 8 -7.95 -1.08 -56.64
CA LEU A 8 -9.14 -1.01 -55.79
C LEU A 8 -9.06 -1.86 -54.52
N LEU A 9 -8.48 -3.08 -54.62
CA LEU A 9 -8.27 -3.93 -53.43
C LEU A 9 -7.31 -3.31 -52.40
N LYS A 10 -6.27 -2.61 -52.86
CA LYS A 10 -5.33 -1.89 -51.99
C LYS A 10 -5.97 -0.69 -51.31
N ILE A 11 -6.83 0.06 -52.04
CA ILE A 11 -7.58 1.18 -51.45
C ILE A 11 -8.58 0.70 -50.40
N VAL A 12 -9.29 -0.41 -50.65
CA VAL A 12 -10.21 -1.01 -49.65
C VAL A 12 -9.46 -1.53 -48.44
N ALA A 13 -8.27 -2.13 -48.61
CA ALA A 13 -7.44 -2.59 -47.50
C ALA A 13 -6.90 -1.43 -46.65
N VAL A 14 -6.52 -0.30 -47.28
CA VAL A 14 -6.07 0.90 -46.56
C VAL A 14 -7.25 1.57 -45.84
N LEU A 15 -8.44 1.63 -46.43
CA LEU A 15 -9.64 2.17 -45.80
C LEU A 15 -10.11 1.30 -44.64
N LEU A 16 -9.99 -0.04 -44.72
CA LEU A 16 -10.25 -0.96 -43.60
C LEU A 16 -9.19 -0.85 -42.48
N ALA A 17 -7.93 -0.61 -42.83
CA ALA A 17 -6.88 -0.38 -41.84
C ALA A 17 -7.03 0.97 -41.11
N ILE A 18 -7.52 2.01 -41.83
CA ILE A 18 -7.85 3.30 -41.23
C ILE A 18 -9.10 3.19 -40.35
N ALA A 19 -10.13 2.45 -40.77
CA ALA A 19 -11.32 2.21 -39.93
C ALA A 19 -11.02 1.39 -38.69
N SER A 20 -10.06 0.43 -38.72
CA SER A 20 -9.64 -0.30 -37.56
C SER A 20 -8.71 0.50 -36.62
N ALA A 21 -8.02 1.53 -37.13
CA ALA A 21 -7.24 2.44 -36.29
C ALA A 21 -8.11 3.46 -35.52
N TYR A 22 -9.31 3.76 -36.03
CA TYR A 22 -10.29 4.60 -35.31
C TYR A 22 -11.17 3.81 -34.31
N ALA A 23 -11.14 2.48 -34.33
CA ALA A 23 -11.92 1.64 -33.44
C ALA A 23 -11.22 1.37 -32.07
N CYS A 24 -10.04 1.96 -31.84
CA CYS A 24 -9.31 1.80 -30.57
C CYS A 24 -9.51 2.94 -29.55
N CYS A 25 -10.37 3.90 -29.85
CA CYS A 25 -10.87 4.87 -28.89
C CYS A 25 -12.40 4.75 -28.90
N GLU A 26 -12.96 3.73 -28.26
CA GLU A 26 -14.34 3.83 -27.81
C GLU A 26 -14.36 5.00 -26.81
N PRO A 27 -15.19 6.05 -27.06
CA PRO A 27 -15.38 7.09 -26.06
C PRO A 27 -15.87 6.42 -24.78
N ASP A 28 -15.39 6.89 -23.62
CA ASP A 28 -15.86 6.45 -22.31
C ASP A 28 -17.41 6.46 -22.35
N PRO A 29 -18.10 5.31 -22.20
CA PRO A 29 -19.56 5.26 -22.27
C PRO A 29 -20.25 6.10 -21.20
N TYR A 30 -19.48 6.71 -20.31
CA TYR A 30 -19.95 7.53 -19.18
C TYR A 30 -19.74 9.05 -19.39
N GLU A 31 -19.09 9.49 -20.48
CA GLU A 31 -19.00 10.93 -20.76
C GLU A 31 -20.24 11.40 -21.54
N PRO A 32 -21.15 12.17 -20.91
CA PRO A 32 -22.10 12.98 -21.68
C PRO A 32 -21.30 13.99 -22.52
N ASP A 33 -21.94 14.57 -23.58
CA ASP A 33 -21.36 15.62 -24.42
C ASP A 33 -21.04 16.92 -23.63
N CYS A 34 -20.23 16.84 -22.58
CA CYS A 34 -19.82 17.97 -21.75
C CYS A 34 -18.30 18.06 -21.66
N VAL A 35 -17.81 19.25 -21.46
CA VAL A 35 -16.39 19.51 -21.23
C VAL A 35 -16.08 19.08 -19.80
N VAL A 36 -15.22 18.07 -19.66
CA VAL A 36 -14.73 17.62 -18.34
C VAL A 36 -13.76 18.67 -17.80
N ASP A 37 -14.02 19.14 -16.60
CA ASP A 37 -13.03 19.90 -15.81
C ASP A 37 -12.07 18.93 -15.15
N GLU A 38 -11.00 18.57 -15.88
CA GLU A 38 -10.00 17.60 -15.41
C GLU A 38 -9.26 18.10 -14.16
N GLU A 39 -9.13 19.42 -13.95
CA GLU A 39 -8.42 19.99 -12.79
C GLU A 39 -9.25 19.91 -11.52
N ALA A 40 -10.56 20.05 -11.61
CA ALA A 40 -11.45 19.99 -10.45
C ALA A 40 -11.83 18.55 -10.03
N ARG A 41 -11.78 17.60 -10.96
CA ARG A 41 -12.21 16.21 -10.72
C ARG A 41 -11.16 15.44 -9.90
N LYS A 42 -11.62 14.62 -8.95
CA LYS A 42 -10.80 13.70 -8.14
C LYS A 42 -11.07 12.25 -8.53
N VAL A 43 -10.03 11.43 -8.49
CA VAL A 43 -10.13 9.97 -8.68
C VAL A 43 -9.59 9.27 -7.44
N LEU A 44 -10.42 8.44 -6.83
CA LEU A 44 -10.04 7.56 -5.72
C LEU A 44 -10.09 6.11 -6.19
N LEU A 45 -8.98 5.39 -6.06
CA LEU A 45 -8.88 3.96 -6.30
C LEU A 45 -8.75 3.20 -4.98
N LEU A 46 -9.69 2.32 -4.65
CA LEU A 46 -9.47 1.24 -3.70
C LEU A 46 -8.83 0.06 -4.43
N TYR A 47 -7.57 -0.23 -4.14
CA TYR A 47 -6.87 -1.44 -4.61
C TYR A 47 -6.94 -2.51 -3.52
N SER A 48 -7.94 -3.40 -3.63
CA SER A 48 -8.24 -4.45 -2.64
C SER A 48 -7.70 -5.80 -3.14
N ALA A 49 -6.46 -6.12 -2.74
CA ALA A 49 -5.77 -7.37 -3.11
C ALA A 49 -6.01 -8.43 -2.03
N GLY A 50 -7.15 -9.12 -2.12
CA GLY A 50 -7.67 -10.01 -1.08
C GLY A 50 -7.66 -11.50 -1.40
N TYR A 51 -6.78 -11.96 -2.29
CA TYR A 51 -6.66 -13.39 -2.57
C TYR A 51 -5.89 -14.13 -1.45
N ASN A 52 -6.35 -13.93 -0.21
CA ASN A 52 -5.68 -14.38 1.01
C ASN A 52 -6.70 -14.60 2.15
N SER A 53 -6.22 -14.72 3.39
CA SER A 53 -7.05 -14.92 4.59
C SER A 53 -7.97 -13.75 4.92
N LEU A 54 -7.71 -12.55 4.41
CA LEU A 54 -8.53 -11.35 4.65
C LEU A 54 -9.79 -11.26 3.78
N ARG A 55 -10.02 -12.18 2.86
CA ARG A 55 -11.11 -12.12 1.87
C ARG A 55 -12.47 -11.67 2.43
N GLY A 56 -12.82 -12.12 3.62
CA GLY A 56 -14.09 -11.75 4.27
C GLY A 56 -14.15 -10.29 4.64
N TYR A 57 -13.12 -9.80 5.29
CA TYR A 57 -12.96 -8.40 5.69
C TYR A 57 -12.94 -7.47 4.49
N LEU A 58 -12.13 -7.77 3.46
CA LEU A 58 -12.04 -6.95 2.25
C LEU A 58 -13.35 -6.91 1.45
N LEU A 59 -14.18 -7.95 1.52
CA LEU A 59 -15.53 -7.91 0.94
C LEU A 59 -16.48 -7.07 1.78
N ASP A 60 -16.36 -7.11 3.10
CA ASP A 60 -17.14 -6.25 4.00
C ASP A 60 -16.70 -4.78 3.88
N ASP A 61 -15.40 -4.48 3.71
CA ASP A 61 -14.90 -3.15 3.38
C ASP A 61 -15.58 -2.55 2.14
N ILE A 62 -15.66 -3.33 1.05
CA ILE A 62 -16.36 -2.90 -0.19
C ILE A 62 -17.87 -2.72 0.04
N LYS A 63 -18.48 -3.55 0.88
CA LYS A 63 -19.89 -3.43 1.22
C LYS A 63 -20.16 -2.18 2.07
N ASP A 64 -19.28 -1.87 3.00
CA ASP A 64 -19.35 -0.67 3.83
C ASP A 64 -19.10 0.59 3.00
N LEU A 65 -18.14 0.56 2.09
CA LEU A 65 -17.91 1.63 1.11
C LEU A 65 -19.19 1.95 0.29
N LYS A 66 -19.96 0.94 -0.11
CA LYS A 66 -21.24 1.10 -0.82
C LYS A 66 -22.35 1.70 0.04
N GLN A 67 -22.25 1.65 1.35
CA GLN A 67 -23.21 2.23 2.30
C GLN A 67 -22.86 3.69 2.64
N GLY A 68 -21.60 4.09 2.45
CA GLY A 68 -21.14 5.46 2.66
C GLY A 68 -21.61 6.41 1.56
N TRP A 69 -21.05 7.62 1.60
CA TRP A 69 -21.27 8.61 0.54
C TRP A 69 -20.62 8.13 -0.77
N LEU A 70 -21.32 8.29 -1.89
CA LEU A 70 -20.82 7.95 -3.21
C LEU A 70 -21.00 9.13 -4.16
N PRO A 71 -20.05 9.38 -5.08
CA PRO A 71 -20.19 10.40 -6.11
C PRO A 71 -21.36 10.08 -7.06
N GLY A 72 -21.80 11.08 -7.83
CA GLY A 72 -22.76 10.91 -8.92
C GLY A 72 -22.13 10.29 -10.16
N ASN A 73 -22.84 10.39 -11.28
CA ASN A 73 -22.39 9.90 -12.59
C ASN A 73 -22.35 11.02 -13.65
N GLY A 74 -22.33 12.29 -13.23
CA GLY A 74 -22.11 13.42 -14.11
C GLY A 74 -20.68 13.47 -14.64
N CYS A 75 -20.45 14.20 -15.73
CA CYS A 75 -19.13 14.26 -16.37
C CYS A 75 -18.06 14.95 -15.50
N ASN A 76 -18.46 15.84 -14.59
CA ASN A 76 -17.56 16.52 -13.65
C ASN A 76 -17.61 15.93 -12.24
N ASP A 77 -18.38 14.86 -12.02
CA ASP A 77 -18.40 14.18 -10.75
C ASP A 77 -17.08 13.44 -10.50
N ASP A 78 -16.70 13.37 -9.26
CA ASP A 78 -15.55 12.59 -8.81
C ASP A 78 -15.72 11.11 -9.11
N ILE A 79 -14.62 10.39 -9.24
CA ILE A 79 -14.60 9.00 -9.65
C ILE A 79 -14.14 8.11 -8.51
N LEU A 80 -14.99 7.17 -8.12
CA LEU A 80 -14.64 6.11 -7.18
C LEU A 80 -14.50 4.77 -7.90
N LEU A 81 -13.28 4.23 -7.88
CA LEU A 81 -12.92 2.96 -8.49
C LEU A 81 -12.55 1.92 -7.43
N VAL A 82 -12.92 0.67 -7.67
CA VAL A 82 -12.52 -0.45 -6.82
C VAL A 82 -11.97 -1.57 -7.69
N TYR A 83 -10.69 -1.85 -7.53
CA TYR A 83 -10.09 -3.11 -7.99
C TYR A 83 -10.24 -4.15 -6.87
N THR A 84 -10.74 -5.32 -7.19
CA THR A 84 -10.92 -6.39 -6.21
C THR A 84 -10.56 -7.76 -6.79
N HIS A 85 -9.90 -8.57 -5.97
CA HIS A 85 -9.58 -9.96 -6.25
C HIS A 85 -9.69 -10.76 -4.96
N THR A 86 -10.76 -11.50 -4.80
CA THR A 86 -11.01 -12.32 -3.61
C THR A 86 -11.35 -13.75 -4.00
N PRO A 87 -10.83 -14.79 -3.34
CA PRO A 87 -11.15 -16.17 -3.65
C PRO A 87 -12.58 -16.51 -3.25
N LYS A 88 -13.14 -17.54 -3.90
CA LYS A 88 -14.35 -18.22 -3.44
C LYS A 88 -13.95 -19.51 -2.76
N SER A 89 -14.55 -19.80 -1.59
CA SER A 89 -14.40 -21.08 -0.94
C SER A 89 -15.41 -22.09 -1.48
N ASN A 90 -14.97 -23.29 -1.77
CA ASN A 90 -15.84 -24.44 -2.05
C ASN A 90 -15.96 -25.41 -0.85
N GLY A 91 -15.49 -24.97 0.33
CA GLY A 91 -15.50 -25.72 1.58
C GLY A 91 -14.25 -26.56 1.84
N ALA A 92 -13.49 -26.93 0.79
CA ALA A 92 -12.26 -27.72 0.92
C ALA A 92 -11.00 -26.92 0.57
N TYR A 93 -11.12 -26.00 -0.38
CA TYR A 93 -10.04 -25.12 -0.84
C TYR A 93 -10.63 -23.86 -1.49
N ASP A 94 -9.78 -22.84 -1.64
CA ASP A 94 -10.17 -21.63 -2.33
C ASP A 94 -10.05 -21.83 -3.85
N VAL A 95 -11.07 -21.38 -4.57
CA VAL A 95 -11.16 -21.49 -6.02
C VAL A 95 -10.72 -20.17 -6.64
N PRO A 96 -9.84 -20.16 -7.64
CA PRO A 96 -9.50 -18.97 -8.38
C PRO A 96 -10.74 -18.20 -8.87
N THR A 97 -10.74 -16.89 -8.69
CA THR A 97 -11.77 -15.98 -9.20
C THR A 97 -11.13 -15.04 -10.20
N THR A 98 -11.97 -14.39 -10.99
CA THR A 98 -11.54 -13.37 -11.93
C THR A 98 -11.48 -12.03 -11.20
N PRO A 99 -10.31 -11.35 -11.15
CA PRO A 99 -10.25 -9.98 -10.63
C PRO A 99 -10.94 -9.01 -11.58
N TYR A 100 -11.49 -7.93 -11.03
CA TYR A 100 -12.18 -6.92 -11.82
C TYR A 100 -12.00 -5.52 -11.23
N LEU A 101 -12.13 -4.52 -12.09
CA LEU A 101 -12.20 -3.11 -11.75
C LEU A 101 -13.63 -2.63 -11.96
N ILE A 102 -14.22 -2.00 -10.95
CA ILE A 102 -15.56 -1.42 -11.00
C ILE A 102 -15.51 0.08 -10.71
N ARG A 103 -16.47 0.81 -11.25
CA ARG A 103 -16.82 2.16 -10.83
C ARG A 103 -18.03 2.08 -9.89
N LEU A 104 -17.98 2.79 -8.77
CA LEU A 104 -19.07 2.94 -7.82
C LEU A 104 -19.60 4.36 -7.86
N PHE A 105 -20.93 4.50 -8.00
CA PHE A 105 -21.57 5.82 -8.05
C PHE A 105 -23.06 5.74 -7.66
N LYS A 106 -23.68 6.89 -7.48
CA LYS A 106 -25.15 7.05 -7.37
C LYS A 106 -25.73 7.44 -8.73
N ASP A 107 -26.73 6.70 -9.19
CA ASP A 107 -27.51 7.09 -10.37
C ASP A 107 -28.42 8.29 -10.06
N GLU A 108 -29.09 8.82 -11.09
CA GLU A 108 -30.02 9.96 -10.99
C GLU A 108 -31.19 9.70 -10.01
N THR A 109 -31.48 8.44 -9.67
CA THR A 109 -32.54 8.05 -8.74
C THR A 109 -31.99 7.82 -7.31
N GLY A 110 -30.69 7.96 -7.10
CA GLY A 110 -30.00 7.77 -5.83
C GLY A 110 -29.65 6.32 -5.51
N ASN A 111 -29.82 5.38 -6.45
CA ASN A 111 -29.42 3.99 -6.26
C ASN A 111 -27.90 3.83 -6.40
N THR A 112 -27.31 2.95 -5.59
CA THR A 112 -25.90 2.56 -5.74
C THR A 112 -25.73 1.67 -6.96
N VAL A 113 -24.88 2.10 -7.89
CA VAL A 113 -24.50 1.37 -9.09
C VAL A 113 -23.06 0.86 -8.95
N SER A 114 -22.84 -0.37 -9.39
CA SER A 114 -21.52 -1.00 -9.45
C SER A 114 -21.26 -1.46 -10.88
N ASP A 115 -20.51 -0.69 -11.62
CA ASP A 115 -20.27 -0.90 -13.03
C ASP A 115 -18.92 -1.56 -13.28
N THR A 116 -18.90 -2.68 -13.99
CA THR A 116 -17.66 -3.41 -14.28
C THR A 116 -16.99 -2.81 -15.50
N LEU A 117 -15.87 -2.11 -15.29
CA LEU A 117 -15.09 -1.46 -16.32
C LEU A 117 -14.12 -2.42 -17.02
N LYS A 118 -13.49 -3.30 -16.24
CA LYS A 118 -12.48 -4.23 -16.75
C LYS A 118 -12.46 -5.52 -15.93
N THR A 119 -12.30 -6.62 -16.65
CA THR A 119 -12.11 -7.96 -16.07
C THR A 119 -10.74 -8.48 -16.47
N TYR A 120 -10.00 -9.05 -15.53
CA TYR A 120 -8.65 -9.56 -15.75
C TYR A 120 -8.63 -11.08 -15.87
N SER A 121 -7.47 -11.68 -16.14
CA SER A 121 -7.34 -13.14 -16.17
C SER A 121 -7.56 -13.76 -14.79
N PRO A 122 -8.21 -14.92 -14.68
CA PRO A 122 -8.27 -15.67 -13.41
C PRO A 122 -6.90 -16.07 -12.84
N GLU A 123 -5.86 -16.02 -13.67
CA GLU A 123 -4.48 -16.35 -13.28
C GLU A 123 -3.70 -15.11 -12.80
N THR A 124 -4.37 -13.94 -12.72
CA THR A 124 -3.75 -12.70 -12.29
C THR A 124 -3.30 -12.80 -10.83
N ILE A 125 -2.07 -12.37 -10.58
CA ILE A 125 -1.51 -12.20 -9.24
C ILE A 125 -1.66 -10.72 -8.87
N SER A 126 -2.59 -10.42 -7.96
CA SER A 126 -2.88 -9.03 -7.54
C SER A 126 -1.75 -8.43 -6.71
N ALA A 127 -1.02 -9.25 -5.94
CA ALA A 127 0.19 -8.85 -5.22
C ALA A 127 1.41 -8.82 -6.15
N SER A 128 1.31 -8.12 -7.29
CA SER A 128 2.41 -7.96 -8.25
C SER A 128 2.52 -6.54 -8.79
N ALA A 129 3.75 -6.10 -9.02
CA ALA A 129 4.05 -4.79 -9.61
C ALA A 129 3.42 -4.63 -11.01
N SER A 130 3.38 -5.70 -11.80
CA SER A 130 2.77 -5.68 -13.14
C SER A 130 1.25 -5.43 -13.08
N GLN A 131 0.54 -6.09 -12.15
CA GLN A 131 -0.90 -5.91 -12.01
C GLN A 131 -1.25 -4.52 -11.44
N LEU A 132 -0.53 -4.07 -10.42
CA LEU A 132 -0.69 -2.72 -9.87
C LEU A 132 -0.46 -1.66 -10.96
N ASN A 133 0.62 -1.81 -11.74
CA ASN A 133 0.92 -0.90 -12.85
C ASN A 133 -0.18 -0.92 -13.93
N GLU A 134 -0.69 -2.10 -14.30
CA GLU A 134 -1.75 -2.22 -15.29
C GLU A 134 -3.03 -1.52 -14.84
N VAL A 135 -3.44 -1.70 -13.58
CA VAL A 135 -4.63 -1.04 -13.03
C VAL A 135 -4.44 0.47 -12.98
N LEU A 136 -3.32 0.96 -12.43
CA LEU A 136 -3.05 2.40 -12.32
C LEU A 136 -2.87 3.06 -13.69
N THR A 137 -2.27 2.36 -14.67
CA THR A 137 -2.18 2.85 -16.06
C THR A 137 -3.56 2.98 -16.68
N TYR A 138 -4.42 1.97 -16.48
CA TYR A 138 -5.81 2.06 -16.96
C TYR A 138 -6.56 3.24 -16.31
N VAL A 139 -6.40 3.45 -15.00
CA VAL A 139 -7.00 4.59 -14.28
C VAL A 139 -6.53 5.92 -14.87
N ARG A 140 -5.22 6.11 -15.01
CA ARG A 140 -4.63 7.33 -15.58
C ARG A 140 -5.14 7.62 -17.00
N ASP A 141 -5.19 6.59 -17.84
CA ASP A 141 -5.46 6.75 -19.26
C ASP A 141 -6.96 6.94 -19.56
N ASN A 142 -7.85 6.45 -18.69
CA ASN A 142 -9.31 6.52 -18.88
C ASN A 142 -10.02 7.54 -17.98
N PHE A 143 -9.40 7.97 -16.88
CA PHE A 143 -10.01 8.90 -15.92
C PHE A 143 -9.05 10.04 -15.61
N ARG A 144 -8.94 10.99 -16.53
CA ARG A 144 -8.09 12.18 -16.35
C ARG A 144 -8.62 13.04 -15.20
N SER A 145 -7.71 13.52 -14.36
CA SER A 145 -8.05 14.21 -13.12
C SER A 145 -6.90 15.10 -12.66
N GLY A 146 -7.21 16.15 -11.92
CA GLY A 146 -6.23 16.95 -11.20
C GLY A 146 -5.72 16.27 -9.92
N SER A 147 -6.48 15.32 -9.36
CA SER A 147 -6.14 14.64 -8.11
C SER A 147 -6.37 13.14 -8.19
N TYR A 148 -5.33 12.38 -7.87
CA TYR A 148 -5.39 10.92 -7.77
C TYR A 148 -5.02 10.44 -6.37
N GLY A 149 -5.94 9.73 -5.72
CA GLY A 149 -5.70 9.06 -4.45
C GLY A 149 -5.83 7.55 -4.56
N MET A 150 -5.13 6.82 -3.70
CA MET A 150 -5.23 5.37 -3.61
C MET A 150 -5.38 4.91 -2.15
N ILE A 151 -6.28 3.96 -1.92
CA ILE A 151 -6.28 3.13 -0.73
C ILE A 151 -5.74 1.77 -1.16
N PHE A 152 -4.67 1.34 -0.52
CA PHE A 152 -4.10 0.02 -0.74
C PHE A 152 -4.48 -0.88 0.44
N SER A 153 -5.40 -1.82 0.21
CA SER A 153 -5.89 -2.73 1.24
C SER A 153 -5.48 -4.15 0.91
N SER A 154 -4.60 -4.70 1.73
CA SER A 154 -4.05 -6.05 1.64
C SER A 154 -3.23 -6.35 2.89
N HIS A 155 -2.60 -7.52 2.91
CA HIS A 155 -1.46 -7.74 3.81
C HIS A 155 -0.25 -6.90 3.37
N ALA A 156 0.63 -6.53 4.32
CA ALA A 156 1.94 -5.93 4.05
C ALA A 156 2.94 -6.24 5.16
N THR A 157 4.22 -6.11 4.84
CA THR A 157 5.36 -6.38 5.74
C THR A 157 6.39 -5.25 5.70
N GLY A 158 5.93 -4.03 5.41
CA GLY A 158 6.77 -2.81 5.38
C GLY A 158 7.87 -2.87 4.32
N TYR A 159 9.09 -2.63 4.76
CA TYR A 159 10.29 -2.63 3.91
C TYR A 159 10.91 -4.01 3.72
N LEU A 160 10.44 -5.05 4.42
CA LEU A 160 11.05 -6.38 4.36
C LEU A 160 10.94 -6.96 2.94
N PRO A 161 11.97 -7.70 2.48
CA PRO A 161 11.88 -8.33 1.18
C PRO A 161 10.86 -9.47 1.18
N ALA A 162 10.28 -9.72 0.01
CA ALA A 162 9.24 -10.73 -0.19
C ALA A 162 9.65 -12.09 0.40
N GLY A 163 8.79 -12.66 1.23
CA GLY A 163 8.98 -13.94 1.93
C GLY A 163 9.81 -13.89 3.21
N TYR A 164 10.47 -12.76 3.51
CA TYR A 164 11.31 -12.67 4.71
C TYR A 164 10.50 -12.73 5.99
N TYR A 165 9.42 -11.96 6.08
CA TYR A 165 8.56 -11.93 7.26
C TYR A 165 7.99 -13.30 7.63
N SER A 166 7.54 -14.05 6.61
CA SER A 166 6.97 -15.38 6.81
C SER A 166 8.01 -16.44 7.12
N ASN A 167 9.20 -16.33 6.54
CA ASN A 167 10.22 -17.37 6.60
C ASN A 167 11.65 -16.82 6.54
N PRO A 168 12.11 -16.11 7.58
CA PRO A 168 13.45 -15.48 7.60
C PRO A 168 14.57 -16.51 7.38
N ASP A 169 14.52 -17.68 8.01
CA ASP A 169 15.55 -18.71 7.89
C ASP A 169 15.73 -19.19 6.45
N LYS A 170 14.62 -19.44 5.74
CA LYS A 170 14.70 -19.85 4.32
C LYS A 170 15.21 -18.73 3.43
N TYR A 171 14.88 -17.49 3.73
CA TYR A 171 15.39 -16.34 3.00
C TYR A 171 16.92 -16.27 3.14
N GLU A 172 17.44 -16.45 4.32
CA GLU A 172 18.86 -16.43 4.62
C GLU A 172 19.62 -17.59 3.94
N PHE A 173 19.00 -18.79 3.80
CA PHE A 173 19.58 -19.92 3.09
C PHE A 173 19.51 -19.84 1.55
N ALA A 174 18.53 -19.12 1.00
CA ALA A 174 18.32 -19.06 -0.45
C ALA A 174 17.92 -17.65 -0.95
N PRO A 175 18.66 -16.60 -0.60
CA PRO A 175 18.30 -15.21 -0.90
C PRO A 175 18.22 -14.95 -2.41
N SER A 176 19.02 -15.62 -3.21
CA SER A 176 19.02 -15.44 -4.68
C SER A 176 17.72 -15.89 -5.36
N MET A 177 16.93 -16.75 -4.75
CA MET A 177 15.62 -17.17 -5.25
C MET A 177 14.56 -16.10 -4.95
N MET A 178 14.62 -15.49 -3.77
CA MET A 178 13.64 -14.51 -3.32
C MET A 178 13.88 -13.11 -3.90
N MET A 179 15.15 -12.73 -4.15
CA MET A 179 15.52 -11.45 -4.79
C MET A 179 15.32 -11.41 -6.32
N ARG A 180 14.76 -12.43 -6.94
CA ARG A 180 14.55 -12.45 -8.41
C ARG A 180 13.49 -11.45 -8.89
N SER A 181 12.54 -11.12 -8.06
CA SER A 181 11.47 -10.16 -8.34
C SER A 181 12.04 -8.80 -8.77
N HIS A 182 13.03 -8.28 -8.05
CA HIS A 182 13.71 -7.02 -8.38
C HIS A 182 14.29 -6.88 -9.79
N LYS A 183 14.67 -8.01 -10.40
CA LYS A 183 15.33 -7.98 -11.72
C LYS A 183 14.37 -8.11 -12.89
N THR A 184 13.21 -8.68 -12.68
CA THR A 184 12.30 -9.08 -13.75
C THR A 184 10.93 -8.44 -13.66
N GLY A 185 10.54 -7.85 -12.52
CA GLY A 185 9.18 -7.40 -12.23
C GLY A 185 8.14 -8.53 -12.19
N ILE A 186 8.60 -9.79 -12.33
CA ILE A 186 7.74 -10.99 -12.30
C ILE A 186 7.70 -11.48 -10.86
N PRO A 187 6.50 -11.62 -10.25
CA PRO A 187 6.37 -12.12 -8.89
C PRO A 187 7.01 -13.49 -8.75
N VAL A 188 7.83 -13.66 -7.72
CA VAL A 188 8.45 -14.95 -7.40
C VAL A 188 7.60 -15.64 -6.35
N PRO A 189 7.19 -16.91 -6.56
CA PRO A 189 6.46 -17.64 -5.55
C PRO A 189 7.32 -17.85 -4.30
N VAL A 190 6.78 -17.47 -3.15
CA VAL A 190 7.37 -17.75 -1.84
C VAL A 190 6.61 -18.88 -1.17
N PRO A 191 7.25 -19.68 -0.31
CA PRO A 191 6.55 -20.73 0.42
C PRO A 191 5.45 -20.11 1.29
N TYR A 192 4.23 -20.64 1.17
CA TYR A 192 3.16 -20.27 2.06
C TYR A 192 3.47 -20.73 3.50
N VAL A 193 3.36 -19.83 4.42
CA VAL A 193 3.38 -20.13 5.86
C VAL A 193 2.01 -19.80 6.41
N GLU A 194 1.37 -20.76 7.05
CA GLU A 194 0.09 -20.53 7.70
C GLU A 194 0.30 -19.56 8.86
N PRO A 195 -0.48 -18.45 8.95
CA PRO A 195 -0.39 -17.55 10.08
C PRO A 195 -0.64 -18.28 11.39
N ASP A 196 0.13 -18.01 12.42
CA ASP A 196 -0.18 -18.45 13.77
C ASP A 196 -1.52 -17.85 14.18
N PHE A 197 -2.54 -18.70 14.25
CA PHE A 197 -3.87 -18.29 14.66
C PHE A 197 -4.03 -18.46 16.17
N ASP A 198 -4.04 -17.33 16.88
CA ASP A 198 -4.44 -17.29 18.29
C ASP A 198 -5.89 -16.79 18.38
N PRO A 199 -6.84 -17.64 18.77
CA PRO A 199 -8.26 -17.25 18.86
C PRO A 199 -8.54 -16.21 19.96
N SER A 200 -7.59 -15.92 20.85
CA SER A 200 -7.68 -14.87 21.88
C SER A 200 -7.30 -13.49 21.37
N LEU A 201 -6.71 -13.40 20.17
CA LEU A 201 -6.26 -12.15 19.53
C LEU A 201 -7.08 -11.84 18.28
N PRO A 202 -7.32 -10.56 17.98
CA PRO A 202 -7.95 -10.18 16.72
C PRO A 202 -7.09 -10.55 15.53
N MET A 203 -7.75 -10.83 14.39
CA MET A 203 -7.05 -10.99 13.12
C MET A 203 -6.38 -9.68 12.71
N VAL A 204 -5.24 -9.79 12.02
CA VAL A 204 -4.45 -8.66 11.52
C VAL A 204 -4.10 -8.81 10.06
N LYS A 205 -3.76 -7.68 9.40
CA LYS A 205 -3.40 -7.62 7.97
C LYS A 205 -1.89 -7.85 7.73
N SER A 206 -1.24 -8.75 8.49
CA SER A 206 0.23 -8.83 8.59
C SER A 206 0.95 -9.89 7.76
N ILE A 207 0.34 -10.48 6.73
CA ILE A 207 1.07 -11.38 5.81
C ILE A 207 0.59 -11.11 4.38
N GLY A 208 1.38 -10.36 3.62
CA GLY A 208 1.08 -9.97 2.24
C GLY A 208 1.19 -11.13 1.27
N GLN A 209 0.09 -11.86 1.07
CA GLN A 209 0.14 -13.06 0.24
C GLN A 209 -1.09 -13.19 -0.64
N ASP A 210 -0.90 -13.15 -1.96
CA ASP A 210 -1.84 -13.78 -2.86
C ASP A 210 -1.59 -15.30 -2.84
N GLN A 211 -2.56 -16.04 -2.36
CA GLN A 211 -2.45 -17.49 -2.19
C GLN A 211 -3.02 -18.22 -3.41
N THR A 212 -2.26 -19.05 -4.05
CA THR A 212 -2.72 -19.92 -5.14
C THR A 212 -2.42 -21.38 -4.86
N GLY A 213 -3.24 -22.28 -5.36
CA GLY A 213 -3.02 -23.72 -5.29
C GLY A 213 -3.84 -24.46 -4.22
N PRO A 214 -3.85 -25.79 -4.26
CA PRO A 214 -4.54 -26.62 -3.27
C PRO A 214 -3.88 -26.50 -1.90
N SER A 215 -4.65 -26.74 -0.83
CA SER A 215 -4.22 -26.60 0.58
C SER A 215 -2.92 -27.33 0.94
N THR A 216 -2.52 -28.34 0.17
CA THR A 216 -1.28 -29.11 0.36
C THR A 216 -0.06 -28.57 -0.39
N ALA A 217 -0.24 -27.57 -1.26
CA ALA A 217 0.80 -26.96 -2.09
C ALA A 217 0.51 -25.49 -2.38
N ARG A 218 0.10 -24.73 -1.35
CA ARG A 218 -0.13 -23.29 -1.47
C ARG A 218 1.18 -22.58 -1.75
N VAL A 219 1.12 -21.67 -2.69
CA VAL A 219 2.19 -20.74 -3.03
C VAL A 219 1.70 -19.34 -2.75
N SER A 220 2.55 -18.52 -2.21
CA SER A 220 2.29 -17.11 -1.94
C SER A 220 3.05 -16.23 -2.91
N TYR A 221 2.51 -15.04 -3.14
CA TYR A 221 3.18 -13.99 -3.91
C TYR A 221 3.16 -12.72 -3.09
N GLU A 222 4.31 -12.10 -2.97
CA GLU A 222 4.52 -10.83 -2.28
C GLU A 222 5.24 -9.87 -3.23
N MET A 223 5.07 -8.57 -3.00
CA MET A 223 5.70 -7.52 -3.81
C MET A 223 6.69 -6.74 -2.94
N ASP A 224 7.93 -6.63 -3.40
CA ASP A 224 8.95 -5.82 -2.73
C ASP A 224 8.60 -4.34 -2.81
N LEU A 225 8.98 -3.58 -1.78
CA LEU A 225 8.72 -2.14 -1.69
C LEU A 225 9.26 -1.34 -2.90
N PRO A 226 10.50 -1.55 -3.40
CA PRO A 226 10.96 -0.87 -4.60
C PRO A 226 10.13 -1.20 -5.85
N ASP A 227 9.66 -2.45 -5.99
CA ASP A 227 8.81 -2.87 -7.10
C ASP A 227 7.42 -2.21 -7.00
N PHE A 228 6.86 -2.09 -5.79
CA PHE A 228 5.63 -1.34 -5.54
C PHE A 228 5.78 0.13 -5.96
N ALA A 229 6.83 0.78 -5.53
CA ALA A 229 7.09 2.18 -5.90
C ALA A 229 7.26 2.33 -7.42
N GLN A 230 7.98 1.43 -8.07
CA GLN A 230 8.19 1.46 -9.52
C GLN A 230 6.90 1.21 -10.30
N ALA A 231 5.98 0.41 -9.77
CA ALA A 231 4.70 0.11 -10.40
C ALA A 231 3.78 1.33 -10.55
N ILE A 232 3.97 2.38 -9.77
CA ILE A 232 3.14 3.60 -9.82
C ILE A 232 3.54 4.45 -11.03
N PRO A 233 2.67 4.57 -12.08
CA PRO A 233 3.03 5.21 -13.35
C PRO A 233 2.75 6.72 -13.39
N MET A 234 2.10 7.27 -12.35
CA MET A 234 1.82 8.71 -12.21
C MET A 234 2.05 9.12 -10.75
N LYS A 235 2.13 10.42 -10.48
CA LYS A 235 2.16 10.92 -9.12
C LYS A 235 0.76 10.84 -8.51
N LEU A 236 0.66 10.28 -7.31
CA LEU A 236 -0.55 10.27 -6.49
C LEU A 236 -0.47 11.40 -5.45
N ASP A 237 -1.60 12.01 -5.12
CA ASP A 237 -1.63 13.01 -4.03
C ASP A 237 -1.48 12.33 -2.68
N TYR A 238 -2.07 11.14 -2.55
CA TYR A 238 -1.93 10.34 -1.33
C TYR A 238 -2.11 8.86 -1.60
N ILE A 239 -1.50 8.05 -0.71
CA ILE A 239 -1.77 6.61 -0.55
C ILE A 239 -2.12 6.37 0.91
N LEU A 240 -3.30 5.77 1.18
CA LEU A 240 -3.66 5.27 2.50
C LEU A 240 -3.46 3.76 2.53
N PHE A 241 -2.57 3.29 3.38
CA PHE A 241 -2.30 1.87 3.53
C PHE A 241 -3.19 1.26 4.63
N ASP A 242 -4.20 0.55 4.21
CA ASP A 242 -4.97 -0.34 5.06
C ASP A 242 -4.27 -1.70 5.13
N ALA A 243 -3.06 -1.66 5.69
CA ALA A 243 -2.09 -2.75 5.67
C ALA A 243 -1.08 -2.60 6.82
N CYS A 244 -0.60 -3.71 7.36
CA CYS A 244 0.31 -3.73 8.51
C CYS A 244 1.70 -3.20 8.19
N LEU A 245 2.37 -2.61 9.20
CA LEU A 245 3.81 -2.37 9.22
C LEU A 245 4.34 -1.42 8.12
N MET A 246 3.44 -0.67 7.46
CA MET A 246 3.82 0.28 6.41
C MET A 246 4.36 1.62 6.96
N GLY A 247 4.37 1.81 8.28
CA GLY A 247 4.82 3.05 8.94
C GLY A 247 6.35 3.20 9.05
N GLY A 248 7.13 2.45 8.25
CA GLY A 248 8.57 2.58 8.19
C GLY A 248 9.01 3.85 7.44
N ILE A 249 10.09 4.51 7.93
CA ILE A 249 10.71 5.61 7.22
C ILE A 249 11.22 5.18 5.84
N GLU A 250 11.60 3.91 5.71
CA GLU A 250 12.01 3.27 4.46
C GLU A 250 10.88 3.31 3.43
N VAL A 251 9.65 3.02 3.87
CA VAL A 251 8.45 3.05 3.02
C VAL A 251 8.16 4.47 2.53
N ALA A 252 8.14 5.43 3.45
CA ALA A 252 7.90 6.82 3.11
C ALA A 252 8.95 7.37 2.14
N TYR A 253 10.22 7.05 2.39
CA TYR A 253 11.33 7.54 1.57
C TYR A 253 11.38 6.89 0.18
N GLU A 254 11.00 5.61 0.06
CA GLU A 254 10.88 4.93 -1.24
C GLU A 254 9.75 5.55 -2.09
N LEU A 255 8.67 5.97 -1.45
CA LEU A 255 7.49 6.52 -2.12
C LEU A 255 7.53 8.04 -2.37
N ARG A 256 8.54 8.78 -1.86
CA ARG A 256 8.59 10.25 -1.90
C ARG A 256 8.49 10.88 -3.30
N GLY A 257 8.89 10.15 -4.33
CA GLY A 257 8.75 10.59 -5.73
C GLY A 257 7.48 10.11 -6.41
N LYS A 258 6.62 9.36 -5.71
CA LYS A 258 5.44 8.67 -6.26
C LYS A 258 4.13 9.18 -5.69
N CYS A 259 4.14 9.69 -4.47
CA CYS A 259 2.97 10.31 -3.86
C CYS A 259 3.34 11.50 -2.97
N GLY A 260 2.38 12.39 -2.75
CA GLY A 260 2.53 13.54 -1.87
C GLY A 260 2.44 13.16 -0.39
N LYS A 261 1.46 12.34 -0.02
CA LYS A 261 1.23 11.93 1.38
C LYS A 261 0.98 10.43 1.49
N ILE A 262 1.36 9.83 2.63
CA ILE A 262 0.98 8.46 2.97
C ILE A 262 0.35 8.39 4.35
N GLY A 263 -0.76 7.63 4.48
CA GLY A 263 -1.34 7.22 5.76
C GLY A 263 -0.90 5.80 6.07
N VAL A 264 -0.24 5.57 7.21
CA VAL A 264 0.49 4.32 7.49
C VAL A 264 0.43 3.93 8.97
N SER A 265 0.45 2.63 9.26
CA SER A 265 0.59 2.09 10.60
C SER A 265 2.00 1.53 10.83
N GLN A 266 2.62 1.85 11.98
CA GLN A 266 3.93 1.35 12.40
C GLN A 266 3.85 -0.10 12.90
N ALA A 267 2.73 -0.43 13.54
CA ALA A 267 2.41 -1.78 13.98
C ALA A 267 1.48 -2.50 12.97
N GLU A 268 0.95 -3.63 13.40
CA GLU A 268 -0.08 -4.33 12.63
C GLU A 268 -1.39 -3.52 12.59
N VAL A 269 -2.22 -3.77 11.59
CA VAL A 269 -3.58 -3.22 11.46
C VAL A 269 -4.56 -4.34 11.74
N LEU A 270 -5.56 -4.11 12.58
CA LEU A 270 -6.64 -5.07 12.81
C LEU A 270 -7.41 -5.31 11.51
N ALA A 271 -7.99 -6.49 11.35
CA ALA A 271 -8.56 -6.92 10.07
C ALA A 271 -9.72 -6.05 9.58
N GLU A 272 -10.44 -5.39 10.51
CA GLU A 272 -11.49 -4.42 10.21
C GLU A 272 -10.98 -3.18 9.48
N GLY A 273 -9.71 -2.80 9.65
CA GLY A 273 -9.03 -1.75 8.91
C GLY A 273 -9.59 -0.34 9.12
N LEU A 274 -9.66 0.43 8.02
CA LEU A 274 -10.18 1.80 7.99
C LEU A 274 -11.72 1.82 8.08
N ASP A 275 -12.30 2.97 8.47
CA ASP A 275 -13.75 3.16 8.37
C ASP A 275 -14.17 3.46 6.91
N TYR A 276 -14.55 2.41 6.20
CA TYR A 276 -14.96 2.49 4.79
C TYR A 276 -16.31 3.18 4.56
N LYS A 277 -17.09 3.43 5.60
CA LYS A 277 -18.38 4.17 5.47
C LYS A 277 -18.17 5.66 5.37
N THR A 278 -17.14 6.19 6.05
CA THR A 278 -16.90 7.64 6.16
C THR A 278 -15.79 8.15 5.24
N LEU A 279 -14.85 7.29 4.83
CA LEU A 279 -13.63 7.71 4.13
C LEU A 279 -13.88 8.50 2.83
N THR A 280 -14.95 8.19 2.08
CA THR A 280 -15.27 8.93 0.84
C THR A 280 -15.77 10.36 1.11
N GLU A 281 -16.34 10.62 2.27
CA GLU A 281 -16.69 11.99 2.71
C GLU A 281 -15.43 12.84 2.88
N HIS A 282 -14.35 12.26 3.41
CA HIS A 282 -13.08 12.95 3.54
C HIS A 282 -12.34 13.12 2.21
N LEU A 283 -12.41 12.10 1.33
CA LEU A 283 -11.53 12.01 0.17
C LEU A 283 -12.15 12.53 -1.14
N LEU A 284 -13.48 12.51 -1.25
CA LEU A 284 -14.18 12.91 -2.47
C LEU A 284 -15.21 14.04 -2.23
N MET A 285 -15.99 14.00 -1.16
CA MET A 285 -17.07 14.99 -0.95
C MET A 285 -16.56 16.40 -0.66
N LYS A 286 -15.36 16.57 -0.08
CA LYS A 286 -14.73 17.86 0.18
C LYS A 286 -14.09 18.43 -1.09
N ASP A 287 -13.94 19.75 -1.16
CA ASP A 287 -13.26 20.42 -2.27
C ASP A 287 -11.86 19.86 -2.49
N GLU A 288 -11.09 19.70 -1.41
CA GLU A 288 -9.76 19.08 -1.41
C GLU A 288 -9.79 17.78 -0.63
N PRO A 289 -9.09 16.72 -1.09
CA PRO A 289 -8.96 15.48 -0.33
C PRO A 289 -8.36 15.71 1.05
N TYR A 290 -8.98 15.14 2.08
CA TYR A 290 -8.56 15.27 3.47
C TYR A 290 -8.14 13.91 4.07
N PRO A 291 -7.00 13.34 3.65
CA PRO A 291 -6.53 12.04 4.13
C PRO A 291 -6.25 12.01 5.64
N GLN A 292 -5.99 13.18 6.28
CA GLN A 292 -5.86 13.26 7.73
C GLN A 292 -7.15 12.87 8.44
N GLY A 293 -8.31 13.27 7.92
CA GLY A 293 -9.60 12.88 8.50
C GLY A 293 -9.80 11.36 8.53
N VAL A 294 -9.35 10.65 7.50
CA VAL A 294 -9.39 9.17 7.50
C VAL A 294 -8.47 8.60 8.58
N CYS A 295 -7.29 9.17 8.79
CA CYS A 295 -6.38 8.74 9.86
C CYS A 295 -6.95 9.05 11.27
N GLU A 296 -7.63 10.18 11.42
CA GLU A 296 -8.31 10.59 12.67
C GLU A 296 -9.46 9.62 13.00
N ASP A 297 -10.31 9.29 12.02
CA ASP A 297 -11.42 8.35 12.19
C ASP A 297 -10.91 6.93 12.52
N TYR A 298 -9.87 6.47 11.82
CA TYR A 298 -9.21 5.20 12.12
C TYR A 298 -8.74 5.15 13.57
N PHE A 299 -8.02 6.17 14.04
CA PHE A 299 -7.54 6.19 15.41
C PHE A 299 -8.69 6.24 16.42
N ALA A 300 -9.70 7.11 16.18
CA ALA A 300 -10.85 7.27 17.05
C ALA A 300 -11.67 5.97 17.19
N GLN A 301 -11.83 5.21 16.09
CA GLN A 301 -12.51 3.92 16.07
C GLN A 301 -11.88 2.92 17.05
N TYR A 302 -10.56 2.83 17.08
CA TYR A 302 -9.87 1.87 17.93
C TYR A 302 -9.58 2.41 19.34
N ASP A 303 -9.46 3.71 19.54
CA ASP A 303 -9.17 4.29 20.87
C ASP A 303 -10.35 4.16 21.85
N ILE A 304 -11.57 4.03 21.34
CA ILE A 304 -12.76 3.78 22.18
C ILE A 304 -12.95 2.31 22.54
N GLU A 305 -12.23 1.39 21.90
CA GLU A 305 -12.30 -0.04 22.15
C GLU A 305 -11.63 -0.41 23.49
N THR A 306 -11.72 -1.68 23.85
CA THR A 306 -11.16 -2.21 25.10
C THR A 306 -10.34 -3.47 24.90
N GLY A 307 -9.40 -3.72 25.81
CA GLY A 307 -8.56 -4.91 25.79
C GLY A 307 -7.70 -4.98 24.52
N VAL A 308 -7.59 -6.16 23.92
CA VAL A 308 -6.77 -6.41 22.73
C VAL A 308 -7.27 -5.72 21.48
N TYR A 309 -8.53 -5.28 21.44
CA TYR A 309 -9.12 -4.52 20.32
C TYR A 309 -8.76 -3.03 20.39
N ARG A 310 -8.37 -2.49 21.54
CA ARG A 310 -7.82 -1.13 21.65
C ARG A 310 -6.36 -1.13 21.25
N SER A 311 -6.09 -1.32 19.97
CA SER A 311 -4.74 -1.52 19.42
C SER A 311 -4.62 -0.85 18.06
N ALA A 312 -4.02 0.34 18.03
CA ALA A 312 -3.81 1.10 16.81
C ALA A 312 -2.55 1.95 16.87
N THR A 313 -1.89 2.08 15.74
CA THR A 313 -0.92 3.13 15.41
C THR A 313 -1.26 3.67 14.03
N ILE A 314 -1.13 4.97 13.83
CA ILE A 314 -1.35 5.61 12.54
C ILE A 314 -0.53 6.90 12.44
N SER A 315 0.00 7.17 11.27
CA SER A 315 0.61 8.45 10.93
C SER A 315 0.24 8.87 9.53
N LEU A 316 0.04 10.18 9.33
CA LEU A 316 0.00 10.79 8.02
C LEU A 316 1.31 11.52 7.77
N ILE A 317 2.02 11.13 6.72
CA ILE A 317 3.35 11.60 6.37
C ILE A 317 3.30 12.43 5.09
N ASP A 318 3.94 13.59 5.10
CA ASP A 318 4.24 14.36 3.89
C ASP A 318 5.55 13.83 3.27
N CYS A 319 5.42 13.08 2.19
CA CYS A 319 6.57 12.45 1.52
C CYS A 319 7.49 13.46 0.81
N GLU A 320 7.01 14.67 0.53
CA GLU A 320 7.79 15.71 -0.12
C GLU A 320 8.73 16.45 0.86
N ARG A 321 8.54 16.25 2.18
CA ARG A 321 9.28 16.93 3.24
C ARG A 321 10.25 16.02 4.02
N LEU A 322 10.62 14.89 3.47
CA LEU A 322 11.49 13.90 4.14
C LEU A 322 12.98 14.23 4.05
N GLU A 323 13.40 15.07 3.11
CA GLU A 323 14.83 15.31 2.87
C GLU A 323 15.57 15.95 4.08
N PRO A 324 15.00 16.94 4.81
CA PRO A 324 15.64 17.45 6.03
C PRO A 324 15.86 16.39 7.10
N LEU A 325 14.87 15.47 7.27
CA LEU A 325 14.98 14.34 8.19
C LEU A 325 16.09 13.37 7.76
N ALA A 326 16.19 13.07 6.45
CA ALA A 326 17.22 12.18 5.92
C ALA A 326 18.64 12.74 6.12
N LEU A 327 18.84 14.04 5.90
CA LEU A 327 20.12 14.70 6.12
C LEU A 327 20.52 14.69 7.60
N LEU A 328 19.59 14.96 8.50
CA LEU A 328 19.83 14.88 9.94
C LEU A 328 20.14 13.45 10.38
N CYS A 329 19.38 12.46 9.92
CA CYS A 329 19.64 11.06 10.24
C CYS A 329 20.99 10.59 9.73
N LYS A 330 21.42 11.04 8.55
CA LYS A 330 22.77 10.78 8.02
C LYS A 330 23.87 11.29 8.96
N GLU A 331 23.73 12.53 9.46
CA GLU A 331 24.64 13.11 10.44
C GLU A 331 24.68 12.28 11.72
N LEU A 332 23.49 11.97 12.28
CA LEU A 332 23.36 11.23 13.53
C LEU A 332 23.88 9.80 13.41
N PHE A 333 23.54 9.08 12.34
CA PHE A 333 24.02 7.71 12.13
C PHE A 333 25.53 7.64 11.96
N SER A 334 26.13 8.62 11.32
CA SER A 334 27.59 8.73 11.22
C SER A 334 28.23 9.04 12.57
N THR A 335 27.62 9.95 13.35
CA THR A 335 28.15 10.39 14.65
C THR A 335 28.05 9.27 15.70
N TYR A 336 26.93 8.55 15.72
CA TYR A 336 26.63 7.53 16.72
C TYR A 336 26.78 6.10 16.21
N ARG A 337 27.67 5.85 15.24
CA ARG A 337 27.90 4.54 14.63
C ARG A 337 28.18 3.42 15.65
N GLU A 338 29.06 3.67 16.59
CA GLU A 338 29.39 2.72 17.65
C GLU A 338 28.21 2.51 18.63
N GLY A 339 27.49 3.59 18.93
CA GLY A 339 26.25 3.54 19.71
C GLY A 339 25.19 2.66 19.05
N LEU A 340 24.91 2.89 17.76
CA LEU A 340 23.96 2.11 16.97
C LEU A 340 24.30 0.61 16.93
N ALA A 341 25.58 0.27 16.85
CA ALA A 341 26.05 -1.12 16.84
C ALA A 341 25.95 -1.80 18.19
N SER A 342 25.84 -1.05 19.31
CA SER A 342 25.83 -1.54 20.68
C SER A 342 24.49 -1.36 21.40
N ILE A 343 23.44 -0.93 20.70
CA ILE A 343 22.09 -0.79 21.27
C ILE A 343 21.61 -2.13 21.84
N ASP A 344 21.04 -2.08 23.06
CA ASP A 344 20.21 -3.15 23.58
C ASP A 344 18.79 -3.05 22.99
N PRO A 345 18.37 -3.96 22.09
CA PRO A 345 17.06 -3.88 21.44
C PRO A 345 15.89 -3.89 22.41
N ALA A 346 16.09 -4.42 23.62
CA ALA A 346 15.04 -4.46 24.66
C ALA A 346 14.69 -3.08 25.22
N LYS A 347 15.56 -2.07 25.02
CA LYS A 347 15.34 -0.68 25.47
C LYS A 347 14.71 0.20 24.39
N VAL A 348 14.67 -0.28 23.15
CA VAL A 348 14.10 0.47 22.02
C VAL A 348 12.60 0.20 21.92
N GLN A 349 11.81 1.24 21.72
CA GLN A 349 10.38 1.10 21.46
C GLN A 349 10.16 0.21 20.23
N ARG A 350 9.44 -0.88 20.41
CA ARG A 350 9.10 -1.84 19.36
C ARG A 350 7.67 -1.64 18.85
N PHE A 351 7.45 -2.03 17.59
CA PHE A 351 6.13 -2.09 16.94
C PHE A 351 5.82 -3.49 16.38
N TYR A 352 6.40 -4.51 16.95
CA TYR A 352 6.24 -5.90 16.50
C TYR A 352 5.81 -6.80 17.64
N ARG A 353 5.19 -7.93 17.28
CA ARG A 353 4.82 -9.03 18.18
C ARG A 353 5.68 -10.26 17.93
N SER A 354 5.69 -11.18 18.87
CA SER A 354 6.44 -12.43 18.79
C SER A 354 7.93 -12.17 18.49
N ASN A 355 8.52 -12.91 17.57
CA ASN A 355 9.91 -12.79 17.14
C ASN A 355 10.13 -11.95 15.87
N LYS A 356 9.14 -11.12 15.47
CA LYS A 356 9.17 -10.30 14.23
C LYS A 356 9.90 -8.98 14.42
N HIS A 357 11.09 -9.00 14.97
CA HIS A 357 11.89 -7.93 15.58
C HIS A 357 12.59 -7.00 14.57
N TRP A 358 11.86 -6.51 13.55
CA TRP A 358 12.45 -5.65 12.52
C TRP A 358 11.90 -4.22 12.51
N PHE A 359 10.98 -3.87 13.42
CA PHE A 359 10.25 -2.60 13.41
C PHE A 359 10.39 -1.90 14.77
N TYR A 360 11.23 -0.86 14.82
CA TYR A 360 11.51 -0.08 16.02
C TYR A 360 11.24 1.41 15.77
N ASP A 361 10.91 2.16 16.82
CA ASP A 361 10.70 3.61 16.70
C ASP A 361 12.01 4.34 16.35
N LEU A 362 11.95 5.22 15.35
CA LEU A 362 13.09 5.98 14.85
C LEU A 362 13.74 6.86 15.93
N GLU A 363 12.94 7.59 16.72
CA GLU A 363 13.44 8.46 17.78
C GLU A 363 14.08 7.63 18.91
N SER A 364 13.42 6.52 19.27
CA SER A 364 13.93 5.62 20.31
C SER A 364 15.27 5.02 19.93
N ILE A 365 15.48 4.62 18.66
CA ILE A 365 16.79 4.16 18.16
C ILE A 365 17.86 5.25 18.34
N ILE A 366 17.56 6.49 17.92
CA ILE A 366 18.52 7.60 17.98
C ILE A 366 18.86 7.98 19.42
N LYS A 367 17.88 7.94 20.33
CA LYS A 367 18.09 8.15 21.78
C LYS A 367 19.01 7.09 22.37
N GLU A 368 18.71 5.81 22.13
CA GLU A 368 19.50 4.70 22.68
C GLU A 368 20.91 4.61 22.07
N ALA A 369 21.11 5.15 20.85
CA ALA A 369 22.44 5.29 20.26
C ALA A 369 23.31 6.34 20.97
N GLY A 370 22.72 7.18 21.84
CA GLY A 370 23.43 8.16 22.67
C GLY A 370 23.30 9.61 22.24
N ALA A 371 22.33 9.93 21.38
CA ALA A 371 22.10 11.31 20.96
C ALA A 371 21.75 12.22 22.14
N SER A 372 22.28 13.45 22.13
CA SER A 372 22.02 14.46 23.13
C SER A 372 20.61 15.03 23.04
N GLU A 373 20.12 15.66 24.13
CA GLU A 373 18.81 16.32 24.16
C GLU A 373 18.68 17.38 23.05
N ASN A 374 19.74 18.10 22.72
CA ASN A 374 19.75 19.08 21.63
C ASN A 374 19.56 18.42 20.25
N GLU A 375 20.18 17.27 20.03
CA GLU A 375 20.02 16.52 18.77
C GLU A 375 18.62 15.89 18.66
N ILE A 376 18.05 15.43 19.78
CA ILE A 376 16.67 14.98 19.83
C ILE A 376 15.70 16.14 19.57
N SER A 377 15.97 17.34 20.05
CA SER A 377 15.17 18.52 19.69
C SER A 377 15.22 18.82 18.19
N ARG A 378 16.41 18.74 17.58
CA ARG A 378 16.56 18.87 16.11
C ARG A 378 15.80 17.78 15.36
N LEU A 379 15.77 16.55 15.91
CA LEU A 379 15.00 15.46 15.34
C LEU A 379 13.50 15.74 15.39
N HIS A 380 12.99 16.25 16.50
CA HIS A 380 11.59 16.66 16.62
C HIS A 380 11.23 17.75 15.61
N ASP A 381 12.08 18.79 15.46
CA ASP A 381 11.88 19.84 14.47
C ASP A 381 11.82 19.30 13.03
N ALA A 382 12.60 18.26 12.72
CA ALA A 382 12.58 17.62 11.41
C ALA A 382 11.36 16.69 11.21
N LEU A 383 10.95 15.97 12.25
CA LEU A 383 9.75 15.14 12.26
C LEU A 383 8.49 16.00 12.10
N ASP A 384 8.38 17.11 12.81
CA ASP A 384 7.22 18.03 12.75
C ASP A 384 7.02 18.65 11.36
N GLN A 385 8.06 18.65 10.50
CA GLN A 385 7.94 19.10 9.11
C GLN A 385 7.29 18.07 8.20
N CYS A 386 7.42 16.78 8.49
CA CYS A 386 6.94 15.70 7.62
C CYS A 386 5.82 14.84 8.23
N VAL A 387 5.67 14.79 9.55
CA VAL A 387 4.60 14.04 10.23
C VAL A 387 3.42 14.99 10.46
N LEU A 388 2.43 14.96 9.57
CA LEU A 388 1.26 15.84 9.61
C LEU A 388 0.25 15.47 10.70
N TYR A 389 0.16 14.18 11.00
CA TYR A 389 -0.70 13.62 12.04
C TYR A 389 -0.08 12.33 12.57
N LYS A 390 -0.27 12.04 13.84
CA LYS A 390 0.04 10.74 14.43
C LYS A 390 -0.87 10.44 15.62
N GLY A 391 -1.27 9.17 15.76
CA GLY A 391 -2.08 8.67 16.87
C GLY A 391 -1.69 7.24 17.21
N HIS A 392 -1.71 6.90 18.48
CA HIS A 392 -1.47 5.54 18.96
C HIS A 392 -2.25 5.26 20.24
N THR A 393 -2.64 4.00 20.44
CA THR A 393 -3.17 3.53 21.71
C THR A 393 -2.01 3.31 22.72
N PRO A 394 -2.25 3.36 24.03
CA PRO A 394 -1.19 3.21 25.04
C PRO A 394 -0.47 1.85 25.00
N GLU A 395 -1.16 0.83 24.55
CA GLU A 395 -0.64 -0.54 24.41
C GLU A 395 -1.17 -1.15 23.12
N PHE A 396 -0.48 -2.17 22.61
CA PHE A 396 -0.86 -2.91 21.42
C PHE A 396 -1.05 -4.39 21.78
N MET A 397 -2.29 -4.91 21.66
CA MET A 397 -2.71 -6.31 21.91
C MET A 397 -2.19 -6.92 23.23
N ASN A 398 -1.97 -6.10 24.27
CA ASN A 398 -1.32 -6.50 25.53
C ASN A 398 0.11 -7.06 25.34
N GLU A 399 0.72 -6.92 24.17
CA GLU A 399 2.05 -7.44 23.83
C GLU A 399 3.17 -6.44 24.14
N PHE A 400 2.91 -5.16 23.94
CA PHE A 400 3.85 -4.09 24.24
C PHE A 400 3.13 -2.76 24.50
N ARG A 401 3.76 -1.93 25.34
CA ARG A 401 3.34 -0.54 25.56
C ARG A 401 4.00 0.36 24.53
N ILE A 402 3.34 1.46 24.18
CA ILE A 402 3.87 2.50 23.30
C ILE A 402 4.17 3.72 24.15
N GLU A 403 5.45 3.91 24.47
CA GLU A 403 5.94 5.01 25.30
C GLU A 403 6.63 6.10 24.46
N THR A 404 7.18 5.73 23.29
CA THR A 404 7.76 6.63 22.30
C THR A 404 7.08 6.40 20.96
N PHE A 405 6.61 7.46 20.32
CA PHE A 405 5.95 7.41 19.02
C PHE A 405 6.37 8.59 18.16
N SER A 406 7.46 8.39 17.39
CA SER A 406 7.98 9.40 16.49
C SER A 406 7.08 9.64 15.27
N GLY A 407 6.27 8.67 14.91
CA GLY A 407 5.48 8.63 13.67
C GLY A 407 6.13 7.75 12.60
N PHE A 408 7.31 7.19 12.88
CA PHE A 408 8.01 6.25 12.01
C PHE A 408 8.52 5.04 12.77
N SER A 409 8.43 3.86 12.16
CA SER A 409 9.33 2.76 12.49
C SER A 409 10.57 2.79 11.60
N MET A 410 11.63 2.10 12.03
CA MET A 410 12.87 1.92 11.27
C MET A 410 13.52 0.58 11.61
N TYR A 411 14.35 0.08 10.70
CA TYR A 411 15.21 -1.06 10.92
C TYR A 411 16.30 -0.76 11.98
N LEU A 412 16.58 -1.75 12.80
CA LEU A 412 17.68 -1.72 13.79
C LEU A 412 18.75 -2.74 13.38
N PRO A 413 19.87 -2.31 12.75
CA PRO A 413 20.87 -3.23 12.17
C PRO A 413 21.51 -4.19 13.18
N CYS A 414 21.78 -3.74 14.40
CA CYS A 414 22.38 -4.61 15.43
C CYS A 414 21.46 -5.76 15.87
N ASN A 415 20.19 -5.75 15.49
CA ASN A 415 19.22 -6.82 15.71
C ASN A 415 18.70 -7.43 14.41
N GLY A 416 19.43 -7.29 13.33
CA GLY A 416 19.13 -7.82 12.02
C GLY A 416 19.97 -9.03 11.63
N SER A 417 20.02 -9.31 10.33
CA SER A 417 20.86 -10.35 9.74
C SER A 417 21.68 -9.82 8.58
N ALA A 418 22.76 -10.51 8.23
CA ALA A 418 23.63 -10.13 7.12
C ALA A 418 22.88 -10.08 5.76
N GLU A 419 21.91 -10.97 5.55
CA GLU A 419 21.12 -10.99 4.33
C GLU A 419 20.09 -9.86 4.30
N LEU A 420 19.47 -9.54 5.44
CA LEU A 420 18.58 -8.38 5.54
C LEU A 420 19.36 -7.07 5.36
N ASP A 421 20.55 -6.95 5.94
CA ASP A 421 21.47 -5.82 5.73
C ASP A 421 21.80 -5.63 4.26
N LYS A 422 22.09 -6.72 3.55
CA LYS A 422 22.38 -6.68 2.12
C LYS A 422 21.19 -6.19 1.29
N PHE A 423 19.98 -6.61 1.63
CA PHE A 423 18.76 -6.07 1.02
C PHE A 423 18.56 -4.60 1.39
N TYR A 424 18.71 -4.24 2.66
CA TYR A 424 18.51 -2.89 3.17
C TYR A 424 19.39 -1.85 2.49
N ARG A 425 20.63 -2.23 2.12
CA ARG A 425 21.54 -1.37 1.32
C ARG A 425 20.97 -0.99 -0.05
N THR A 426 19.99 -1.72 -0.57
CA THR A 426 19.34 -1.40 -1.85
C THR A 426 18.24 -0.35 -1.73
N LEU A 427 17.71 -0.11 -0.52
CA LEU A 427 16.65 0.84 -0.26
C LEU A 427 17.18 2.29 -0.35
N GLN A 428 16.35 3.18 -0.90
CA GLN A 428 16.72 4.59 -1.07
C GLN A 428 17.03 5.29 0.26
N TRP A 429 16.31 4.90 1.35
CA TRP A 429 16.61 5.43 2.68
C TRP A 429 18.05 5.14 3.11
N ASN A 430 18.51 3.91 2.95
CA ASN A 430 19.89 3.56 3.29
C ASN A 430 20.92 4.24 2.38
N GLN A 431 20.61 4.38 1.08
CA GLN A 431 21.46 5.09 0.14
C GLN A 431 21.64 6.58 0.52
N ALA A 432 20.59 7.20 1.08
CA ALA A 432 20.61 8.57 1.54
C ALA A 432 21.34 8.74 2.89
N THR A 433 21.14 7.82 3.84
CA THR A 433 21.54 8.00 5.24
C THR A 433 22.75 7.16 5.65
N GLY A 434 23.00 6.02 4.99
CA GLY A 434 24.12 5.13 5.33
C GLY A 434 23.97 4.46 6.69
N LEU A 435 22.73 4.09 7.09
CA LEU A 435 22.49 3.37 8.36
C LEU A 435 23.25 2.04 8.39
N VAL A 436 23.16 1.27 7.30
CA VAL A 436 23.88 0.00 7.08
C VAL A 436 25.00 0.23 6.08
N GLU A 437 26.25 -0.08 6.48
CA GLU A 437 27.45 0.04 5.64
C GLU A 437 27.63 -1.13 4.66
#